data_2eef33f627f2b75516f2b84df9ff64dd
#
_entry.id   2eef33f627f2b75516f2b84df9ff64dd
#
_cell.length_a   1.000
_cell.length_b   1.000
_cell.length_c   1.000
_cell.angle_alpha   90.00
_cell.angle_beta   90.00
_cell.angle_gamma   90.00
#
_symmetry.space_group_name_H-M   'P 1'
#
loop_
_entity.id
_entity.type
_entity.pdbx_description
1 polymer ?
#
loop_
_entity_poly.entity_id
_entity_poly.type
_entity_poly.pdbx_seq_one_letter_code
_entity_poly.pdbx_strand_id
1 'polypeptide(L)'
;MLAPIPAAASAPSQRSRFDHQELLDTVALVADEWRGLAGPDDTLAKAAANYRQFEHGAATRGKLQAVFDNQHPFEFSGVAAGKGQTRFRFGFPGRGYLSPSGSNYSWSALNVELLRNKAETRQRGSGQWKLFSVLNEGSSVSGVNMSYDSKQTRAPGGLWYGSERYRVGTLMFGGLDAPLTSAESAAGKVEGGSAAASAAEQGHSGTIQGLELRSELRQRGAVTELRYQLAAQAVVVKPGPPPVRDVNLKLRILNVNTAALGDFRRGLHSLLFDKLSAAERAGLMQPLWERLLKTTLTQGVVFIVDELSARYNGNKATLKGRVSFDQLREEDVATPGVLLQKMVAEIDLRVPVDLTKDLAYFMARPHFSADMDESKLRASSDGVAAKLIGKLVDGGLARVDRKELRMAIQFKGGKLTANGKPLSLAVFSG
;
A
#
# COMPACT_ATOMS: atom_id res chain seq x y z
N MET A 1 -18.54 -57.41 -6.70
CA MET A 1 -19.02 -56.46 -5.69
C MET A 1 -17.87 -55.55 -5.28
N LEU A 2 -17.82 -54.37 -5.85
CA LEU A 2 -16.82 -53.32 -5.49
C LEU A 2 -17.49 -52.45 -4.44
N ALA A 3 -16.87 -52.30 -3.28
CA ALA A 3 -17.31 -51.44 -2.21
C ALA A 3 -17.18 -49.95 -2.60
N PRO A 4 -18.13 -49.08 -2.21
CA PRO A 4 -18.03 -47.64 -2.53
C PRO A 4 -16.92 -46.99 -1.75
N ILE A 5 -16.10 -46.20 -2.45
CA ILE A 5 -15.07 -45.32 -1.89
C ILE A 5 -15.78 -44.26 -1.05
N PRO A 6 -15.42 -44.04 0.24
CA PRO A 6 -16.02 -42.98 1.03
C PRO A 6 -15.64 -41.62 0.42
N ALA A 7 -16.65 -40.79 0.19
CA ALA A 7 -16.48 -39.41 -0.22
C ALA A 7 -15.57 -38.70 0.77
N ALA A 8 -14.48 -38.16 0.28
CA ALA A 8 -13.59 -37.29 1.07
C ALA A 8 -14.43 -36.17 1.66
N ALA A 9 -14.47 -36.08 2.98
CA ALA A 9 -15.03 -34.94 3.68
C ALA A 9 -14.32 -33.67 3.17
N SER A 10 -15.09 -32.81 2.52
CA SER A 10 -14.61 -31.49 2.10
C SER A 10 -14.04 -30.78 3.33
N ALA A 11 -12.75 -30.44 3.26
CA ALA A 11 -12.12 -29.61 4.27
C ALA A 11 -12.98 -28.35 4.49
N PRO A 12 -13.20 -27.93 5.74
CA PRO A 12 -13.94 -26.70 6.00
C PRO A 12 -13.27 -25.57 5.22
N SER A 13 -14.03 -24.94 4.33
CA SER A 13 -13.59 -23.75 3.61
C SER A 13 -12.97 -22.80 4.64
N GLN A 14 -11.72 -22.38 4.44
CA GLN A 14 -11.11 -21.32 5.23
C GLN A 14 -12.02 -20.09 5.08
N ARG A 15 -12.92 -19.89 6.05
CA ARG A 15 -13.69 -18.65 6.13
C ARG A 15 -12.70 -17.50 6.21
N SER A 16 -12.89 -16.51 5.36
CA SER A 16 -12.14 -15.26 5.44
C SER A 16 -12.14 -14.81 6.91
N ARG A 17 -10.95 -14.62 7.47
CA ARG A 17 -10.78 -14.24 8.88
C ARG A 17 -11.45 -12.90 9.23
N PHE A 18 -11.81 -12.11 8.22
CA PHE A 18 -12.57 -10.87 8.34
C PHE A 18 -13.79 -10.93 7.44
N ASP A 19 -14.97 -10.94 8.01
CA ASP A 19 -16.21 -10.75 7.27
C ASP A 19 -16.60 -9.27 7.33
N HIS A 20 -16.26 -8.56 6.26
CA HIS A 20 -16.57 -7.14 6.10
C HIS A 20 -17.81 -6.89 5.24
N GLN A 21 -18.51 -7.96 4.83
CA GLN A 21 -19.51 -7.86 3.77
C GLN A 21 -20.59 -6.83 4.10
N GLU A 22 -21.10 -6.81 5.33
CA GLU A 22 -22.15 -5.88 5.71
C GLU A 22 -21.69 -4.40 5.67
N LEU A 23 -20.46 -4.12 6.11
CA LEU A 23 -19.88 -2.78 6.03
C LEU A 23 -19.65 -2.38 4.57
N LEU A 24 -19.13 -3.31 3.74
CA LEU A 24 -18.92 -3.08 2.31
C LEU A 24 -20.23 -2.86 1.57
N ASP A 25 -21.27 -3.64 1.89
CA ASP A 25 -22.62 -3.45 1.32
C ASP A 25 -23.20 -2.09 1.69
N THR A 26 -23.01 -1.66 2.95
CA THR A 26 -23.44 -0.32 3.39
C THR A 26 -22.72 0.77 2.62
N VAL A 27 -21.39 0.66 2.49
CA VAL A 27 -20.58 1.61 1.70
C VAL A 27 -20.99 1.61 0.24
N ALA A 28 -21.28 0.44 -0.34
CA ALA A 28 -21.72 0.32 -1.73
C ALA A 28 -23.06 0.99 -1.96
N LEU A 29 -24.04 0.79 -1.07
CA LEU A 29 -25.35 1.46 -1.15
C LEU A 29 -25.23 2.99 -1.06
N VAL A 30 -24.45 3.49 -0.10
CA VAL A 30 -24.17 4.92 0.02
C VAL A 30 -23.50 5.48 -1.23
N ALA A 31 -22.48 4.78 -1.74
CA ALA A 31 -21.78 5.19 -2.95
C ALA A 31 -22.70 5.20 -4.17
N ASP A 32 -23.61 4.24 -4.31
CA ASP A 32 -24.59 4.17 -5.39
C ASP A 32 -25.53 5.37 -5.37
N GLU A 33 -26.05 5.71 -4.21
CA GLU A 33 -26.95 6.87 -4.06
C GLU A 33 -26.21 8.19 -4.29
N TRP A 34 -24.97 8.31 -3.81
CA TRP A 34 -24.16 9.53 -3.97
C TRP A 34 -23.71 9.78 -5.42
N ARG A 35 -23.67 8.75 -6.28
CA ARG A 35 -23.41 8.92 -7.72
C ARG A 35 -24.39 9.88 -8.39
N GLY A 36 -25.63 9.94 -7.90
CA GLY A 36 -26.64 10.87 -8.40
C GLY A 36 -26.48 12.33 -7.95
N LEU A 37 -25.60 12.60 -6.97
CA LEU A 37 -25.45 13.95 -6.40
C LEU A 37 -24.70 14.93 -7.28
N ALA A 38 -23.79 14.43 -8.14
CA ALA A 38 -22.99 15.26 -9.04
C ALA A 38 -22.70 14.51 -10.34
N GLY A 39 -22.93 15.19 -11.46
CA GLY A 39 -22.45 14.72 -12.76
C GLY A 39 -20.92 14.87 -12.90
N PRO A 40 -20.32 14.26 -13.93
CA PRO A 40 -18.87 14.27 -14.14
C PRO A 40 -18.28 15.68 -14.32
N ASP A 41 -19.10 16.64 -14.78
CA ASP A 41 -18.71 18.03 -15.00
C ASP A 41 -19.18 18.98 -13.89
N ASP A 42 -19.86 18.46 -12.88
CA ASP A 42 -20.37 19.27 -11.79
C ASP A 42 -19.25 19.75 -10.86
N THR A 43 -19.44 20.97 -10.35
CA THR A 43 -18.54 21.53 -9.33
C THR A 43 -18.79 20.88 -7.96
N LEU A 44 -17.80 20.88 -7.12
CA LEU A 44 -17.95 20.41 -5.74
C LEU A 44 -18.97 21.26 -4.95
N ALA A 45 -19.11 22.53 -5.33
CA ALA A 45 -20.13 23.42 -4.76
C ALA A 45 -21.55 22.96 -5.10
N LYS A 46 -21.79 22.53 -6.34
CA LYS A 46 -23.08 21.96 -6.76
C LYS A 46 -23.34 20.62 -6.05
N ALA A 47 -22.35 19.75 -5.96
CA ALA A 47 -22.46 18.50 -5.21
C ALA A 47 -22.84 18.75 -3.74
N ALA A 48 -22.20 19.71 -3.07
CA ALA A 48 -22.53 20.07 -1.69
C ALA A 48 -23.93 20.70 -1.54
N ALA A 49 -24.39 21.45 -2.54
CA ALA A 49 -25.76 22.01 -2.56
C ALA A 49 -26.80 20.89 -2.72
N ASN A 50 -26.57 19.95 -3.63
CA ASN A 50 -27.43 18.79 -3.86
C ASN A 50 -27.48 17.91 -2.60
N TYR A 51 -26.34 17.68 -1.94
CA TYR A 51 -26.27 16.86 -0.72
C TYR A 51 -27.15 17.43 0.43
N ARG A 52 -27.29 18.73 0.54
CA ARG A 52 -28.15 19.35 1.58
C ARG A 52 -29.64 18.99 1.46
N GLN A 53 -30.08 18.63 0.26
CA GLN A 53 -31.47 18.27 -0.04
C GLN A 53 -31.62 16.76 -0.26
N PHE A 54 -30.52 16.03 -0.11
CA PHE A 54 -30.46 14.60 -0.40
C PHE A 54 -30.95 13.79 0.80
N GLU A 55 -31.81 12.83 0.52
CA GLU A 55 -32.25 11.83 1.48
C GLU A 55 -31.88 10.44 0.98
N HIS A 56 -31.25 9.67 1.85
CA HIS A 56 -30.98 8.27 1.57
C HIS A 56 -32.26 7.46 1.40
N GLY A 57 -32.27 6.47 0.53
CA GLY A 57 -33.36 5.50 0.40
C GLY A 57 -33.60 4.71 1.70
N ALA A 58 -34.78 4.13 1.86
CA ALA A 58 -35.15 3.44 3.09
C ALA A 58 -34.18 2.29 3.45
N ALA A 59 -33.72 1.52 2.45
CA ALA A 59 -32.75 0.44 2.65
C ALA A 59 -31.39 0.96 3.17
N THR A 60 -30.89 2.05 2.57
CA THR A 60 -29.64 2.69 2.98
C THR A 60 -29.76 3.30 4.37
N ARG A 61 -30.85 3.98 4.68
CA ARG A 61 -31.13 4.50 6.03
C ARG A 61 -31.13 3.41 7.09
N GLY A 62 -31.75 2.24 6.81
CA GLY A 62 -31.73 1.08 7.71
C GLY A 62 -30.31 0.57 8.01
N LYS A 63 -29.49 0.46 6.97
CA LYS A 63 -28.07 0.07 7.13
C LYS A 63 -27.24 1.14 7.86
N LEU A 64 -27.44 2.40 7.55
CA LEU A 64 -26.77 3.51 8.24
C LEU A 64 -27.16 3.58 9.71
N GLN A 65 -28.44 3.37 10.05
CA GLN A 65 -28.90 3.26 11.43
C GLN A 65 -28.22 2.12 12.17
N ALA A 66 -28.06 0.95 11.54
CA ALA A 66 -27.40 -0.17 12.17
C ALA A 66 -25.90 0.09 12.42
N VAL A 67 -25.20 0.62 11.43
CA VAL A 67 -23.74 0.84 11.49
C VAL A 67 -23.37 2.10 12.28
N PHE A 68 -24.07 3.22 12.07
CA PHE A 68 -23.73 4.53 12.63
C PHE A 68 -24.64 4.99 13.76
N ASP A 69 -25.73 4.27 14.08
CA ASP A 69 -26.82 4.69 14.97
C ASP A 69 -27.45 6.03 14.55
N ASN A 70 -27.34 6.31 13.28
CA ASN A 70 -27.81 7.54 12.66
C ASN A 70 -28.14 7.25 11.20
N GLN A 71 -29.30 7.66 10.74
CA GLN A 71 -29.74 7.51 9.33
C GLN A 71 -29.01 8.48 8.38
N HIS A 72 -28.39 9.54 8.91
CA HIS A 72 -27.66 10.58 8.19
C HIS A 72 -26.31 10.87 8.88
N PRO A 73 -25.38 9.89 8.93
CA PRO A 73 -24.14 10.05 9.69
C PRO A 73 -23.11 10.97 9.01
N PHE A 74 -23.25 11.19 7.72
CA PHE A 74 -22.27 11.94 6.96
C PHE A 74 -22.58 13.43 6.95
N GLU A 75 -21.55 14.24 7.13
CA GLU A 75 -21.60 15.69 6.96
C GLU A 75 -20.88 16.04 5.66
N PHE A 76 -21.57 16.74 4.75
CA PHE A 76 -20.95 17.33 3.58
C PHE A 76 -21.48 18.73 3.36
N SER A 77 -20.60 19.73 3.46
CA SER A 77 -20.97 21.12 3.36
C SER A 77 -19.93 21.94 2.59
N GLY A 78 -20.39 23.00 1.95
CA GLY A 78 -19.55 24.02 1.32
C GLY A 78 -19.95 25.41 1.82
N VAL A 79 -18.98 26.16 2.34
CA VAL A 79 -19.15 27.52 2.85
C VAL A 79 -18.08 28.45 2.29
N ALA A 80 -18.45 29.72 2.07
CA ALA A 80 -17.48 30.74 1.66
C ALA A 80 -16.41 30.93 2.76
N ALA A 81 -15.13 30.93 2.37
CA ALA A 81 -14.00 31.04 3.29
C ALA A 81 -13.22 32.35 3.15
N GLY A 82 -13.80 33.36 2.49
CA GLY A 82 -13.14 34.62 2.18
C GLY A 82 -12.14 34.51 1.02
N LYS A 83 -11.63 35.64 0.54
CA LYS A 83 -10.63 35.75 -0.55
C LYS A 83 -10.98 34.94 -1.81
N GLY A 84 -12.28 34.79 -2.12
CA GLY A 84 -12.74 34.03 -3.29
C GLY A 84 -12.48 32.51 -3.17
N GLN A 85 -12.49 31.98 -1.97
CA GLN A 85 -12.34 30.55 -1.69
C GLN A 85 -13.62 29.96 -1.11
N THR A 86 -13.82 28.67 -1.35
CA THR A 86 -14.87 27.85 -0.73
C THR A 86 -14.21 26.75 0.09
N ARG A 87 -14.66 26.61 1.32
CA ARG A 87 -14.27 25.53 2.22
C ARG A 87 -15.33 24.45 2.17
N PHE A 88 -14.94 23.26 1.80
CA PHE A 88 -15.76 22.07 1.87
C PHE A 88 -15.31 21.25 3.08
N ARG A 89 -16.30 20.72 3.80
CA ARG A 89 -16.08 19.81 4.93
C ARG A 89 -16.81 18.52 4.65
N PHE A 90 -16.12 17.42 4.90
CA PHE A 90 -16.68 16.07 4.89
C PHE A 90 -16.30 15.39 6.19
N GLY A 91 -17.24 14.66 6.78
CA GLY A 91 -16.97 13.92 8.01
C GLY A 91 -18.06 12.94 8.37
N PHE A 92 -17.77 12.13 9.37
CA PHE A 92 -18.74 11.27 10.06
C PHE A 92 -18.34 11.12 11.53
N PRO A 93 -19.31 10.83 12.44
CA PRO A 93 -19.05 10.72 13.86
C PRO A 93 -18.25 9.46 14.21
N GLY A 94 -17.56 9.50 15.36
CA GLY A 94 -16.91 8.33 15.94
C GLY A 94 -17.93 7.37 16.52
N ARG A 95 -17.63 6.06 16.46
CA ARG A 95 -18.49 5.01 17.01
C ARG A 95 -17.76 3.68 17.17
N GLY A 96 -18.32 2.79 18.02
CA GLY A 96 -18.14 1.35 17.99
C GLY A 96 -19.32 0.67 17.32
N TYR A 97 -19.06 -0.38 16.56
CA TYR A 97 -20.05 -1.19 15.87
C TYR A 97 -19.68 -2.67 15.96
N LEU A 98 -20.61 -3.49 16.45
CA LEU A 98 -20.50 -4.95 16.44
C LEU A 98 -21.33 -5.48 15.27
N SER A 99 -20.66 -6.10 14.29
CA SER A 99 -21.35 -6.68 13.15
C SER A 99 -22.09 -7.96 13.55
N PRO A 100 -23.11 -8.37 12.80
CA PRO A 100 -23.79 -9.66 13.00
C PRO A 100 -22.85 -10.87 12.88
N SER A 101 -21.74 -10.73 12.15
CA SER A 101 -20.69 -11.75 12.03
C SER A 101 -19.74 -11.80 13.23
N GLY A 102 -19.92 -10.95 14.26
CA GLY A 102 -19.08 -10.90 15.45
C GLY A 102 -17.83 -10.02 15.33
N SER A 103 -17.62 -9.33 14.20
CA SER A 103 -16.52 -8.36 14.05
C SER A 103 -16.83 -7.07 14.80
N ASN A 104 -15.90 -6.64 15.64
CA ASN A 104 -16.00 -5.38 16.39
C ASN A 104 -15.20 -4.30 15.67
N TYR A 105 -15.91 -3.25 15.24
CA TYR A 105 -15.34 -2.05 14.62
C TYR A 105 -15.36 -0.91 15.62
N SER A 106 -14.29 -0.13 15.64
CA SER A 106 -14.23 1.10 16.44
C SER A 106 -13.52 2.18 15.64
N TRP A 107 -14.11 3.36 15.58
CA TRP A 107 -13.51 4.51 14.92
C TRP A 107 -13.82 5.81 15.62
N SER A 108 -12.87 6.74 15.57
CA SER A 108 -13.10 8.13 15.97
C SER A 108 -13.78 8.90 14.85
N ALA A 109 -14.28 10.10 15.14
CA ALA A 109 -14.79 10.99 14.10
C ALA A 109 -13.73 11.23 13.01
N LEU A 110 -14.14 11.12 11.75
CA LEU A 110 -13.35 11.55 10.59
C LEU A 110 -13.72 12.98 10.24
N ASN A 111 -12.72 13.83 10.02
CA ASN A 111 -12.91 15.18 9.53
C ASN A 111 -11.93 15.44 8.39
N VAL A 112 -12.47 15.79 7.23
CA VAL A 112 -11.70 16.21 6.05
C VAL A 112 -12.16 17.61 5.65
N GLU A 113 -11.18 18.47 5.41
CA GLU A 113 -11.41 19.83 4.95
C GLU A 113 -10.72 20.03 3.61
N LEU A 114 -11.42 20.64 2.65
CA LEU A 114 -10.89 20.97 1.34
C LEU A 114 -11.18 22.43 1.04
N LEU A 115 -10.12 23.21 0.82
CA LEU A 115 -10.19 24.60 0.44
C LEU A 115 -9.96 24.75 -1.06
N ARG A 116 -10.94 25.25 -1.81
CA ARG A 116 -10.85 25.52 -3.26
C ARG A 116 -10.99 26.99 -3.56
N ASN A 117 -10.26 27.47 -4.59
CA ASN A 117 -10.51 28.80 -5.15
C ASN A 117 -11.79 28.80 -6.00
N LYS A 118 -12.37 30.00 -6.26
CA LYS A 118 -13.63 30.20 -7.02
C LYS A 118 -13.61 29.53 -8.40
N ALA A 119 -12.47 29.53 -9.09
CA ALA A 119 -12.31 28.91 -10.39
C ALA A 119 -12.09 27.38 -10.31
N GLU A 120 -12.08 26.78 -9.13
CA GLU A 120 -11.80 25.36 -8.87
C GLU A 120 -10.50 24.83 -9.54
N THR A 121 -9.52 25.73 -9.72
CA THR A 121 -8.23 25.40 -10.31
C THR A 121 -7.13 25.15 -9.27
N ARG A 122 -7.34 25.49 -8.00
CA ARG A 122 -6.41 25.26 -6.89
C ARG A 122 -7.15 24.70 -5.70
N GLN A 123 -6.56 23.70 -5.06
CA GLN A 123 -7.10 23.13 -3.84
C GLN A 123 -6.01 22.82 -2.80
N ARG A 124 -6.41 22.91 -1.54
CA ARG A 124 -5.66 22.37 -0.40
C ARG A 124 -6.59 21.51 0.42
N GLY A 125 -6.17 20.30 0.72
CA GLY A 125 -6.92 19.38 1.55
C GLY A 125 -6.17 19.08 2.83
N SER A 126 -6.90 18.86 3.91
CA SER A 126 -6.39 18.30 5.14
C SER A 126 -7.45 17.39 5.76
N GLY A 127 -7.00 16.33 6.44
CA GLY A 127 -7.90 15.42 7.11
C GLY A 127 -7.21 14.78 8.30
N GLN A 128 -8.00 14.41 9.31
CA GLN A 128 -7.53 13.71 10.48
C GLN A 128 -8.50 12.60 10.85
N TRP A 129 -7.96 11.44 11.14
CA TRP A 129 -8.68 10.30 11.68
C TRP A 129 -7.85 9.70 12.81
N LYS A 130 -8.29 9.90 14.05
CA LYS A 130 -7.47 9.55 15.22
C LYS A 130 -7.35 8.05 15.43
N LEU A 131 -8.43 7.30 15.17
CA LEU A 131 -8.49 5.87 15.40
C LEU A 131 -9.39 5.19 14.38
N PHE A 132 -8.94 4.07 13.88
CA PHE A 132 -9.76 3.04 13.24
C PHE A 132 -9.26 1.68 13.70
N SER A 133 -10.16 0.81 14.12
CA SER A 133 -9.83 -0.53 14.60
C SER A 133 -10.88 -1.53 14.15
N VAL A 134 -10.43 -2.70 13.76
CA VAL A 134 -11.26 -3.88 13.50
C VAL A 134 -10.70 -5.03 14.31
N LEU A 135 -11.55 -5.66 15.08
CA LEU A 135 -11.25 -6.89 15.82
C LEU A 135 -12.27 -7.94 15.41
N ASN A 136 -11.80 -9.09 14.98
CA ASN A 136 -12.61 -10.27 14.72
C ASN A 136 -11.99 -11.44 15.47
N GLU A 137 -12.74 -12.57 15.65
CA GLU A 137 -12.24 -13.77 16.31
C GLU A 137 -10.80 -14.07 15.86
N GLY A 138 -9.86 -13.53 16.64
CA GLY A 138 -8.47 -13.77 16.53
C GLY A 138 -7.67 -13.01 15.48
N SER A 139 -8.21 -12.00 14.85
CA SER A 139 -7.43 -11.09 14.00
C SER A 139 -7.81 -9.64 14.29
N SER A 140 -6.82 -8.78 14.20
CA SER A 140 -7.04 -7.35 14.46
C SER A 140 -6.23 -6.49 13.50
N VAL A 141 -6.83 -5.37 13.12
CA VAL A 141 -6.14 -4.28 12.42
C VAL A 141 -6.55 -2.98 13.06
N SER A 142 -5.58 -2.14 13.41
CA SER A 142 -5.89 -0.80 13.90
C SER A 142 -4.90 0.23 13.38
N GLY A 143 -5.41 1.40 13.05
CA GLY A 143 -4.65 2.58 12.64
C GLY A 143 -4.88 3.71 13.61
N VAL A 144 -3.81 4.36 14.06
CA VAL A 144 -3.86 5.46 15.04
C VAL A 144 -3.15 6.69 14.48
N ASN A 145 -3.73 7.87 14.73
CA ASN A 145 -3.18 9.17 14.32
C ASN A 145 -2.96 9.24 12.79
N MET A 146 -4.01 8.94 12.05
CA MET A 146 -4.00 9.07 10.59
C MET A 146 -4.25 10.52 10.18
N SER A 147 -3.50 11.00 9.20
CA SER A 147 -3.70 12.33 8.62
C SER A 147 -3.48 12.35 7.12
N TYR A 148 -4.13 13.27 6.48
CA TYR A 148 -4.03 13.57 5.06
C TYR A 148 -3.79 15.05 4.84
N ASP A 149 -2.84 15.36 3.96
CA ASP A 149 -2.56 16.72 3.48
C ASP A 149 -2.42 16.72 1.97
N SER A 150 -2.98 17.72 1.29
CA SER A 150 -2.78 17.90 -0.15
C SER A 150 -2.65 19.36 -0.56
N LYS A 151 -1.90 19.59 -1.64
CA LYS A 151 -1.81 20.87 -2.32
C LYS A 151 -1.74 20.62 -3.81
N GLN A 152 -2.76 21.02 -4.53
CA GLN A 152 -2.91 20.67 -5.93
C GLN A 152 -3.40 21.85 -6.77
N THR A 153 -3.04 21.81 -8.06
CA THR A 153 -3.50 22.74 -9.09
C THR A 153 -4.05 21.92 -10.25
N ARG A 154 -5.20 22.30 -10.76
CA ARG A 154 -5.86 21.67 -11.90
C ARG A 154 -5.29 22.24 -13.19
N ALA A 155 -4.82 21.38 -14.08
CA ALA A 155 -4.39 21.78 -15.42
C ALA A 155 -5.54 21.80 -16.42
N PRO A 156 -5.35 22.46 -17.58
CA PRO A 156 -6.21 22.22 -18.73
C PRO A 156 -6.29 20.73 -19.03
N GLY A 157 -7.48 20.16 -19.23
CA GLY A 157 -7.67 18.71 -19.35
C GLY A 157 -8.07 18.01 -18.05
N GLY A 158 -8.23 18.74 -16.94
CA GLY A 158 -8.88 18.26 -15.72
C GLY A 158 -8.00 17.51 -14.73
N LEU A 159 -6.76 17.19 -15.06
CA LEU A 159 -5.83 16.55 -14.12
C LEU A 159 -5.40 17.48 -12.99
N TRP A 160 -5.36 16.95 -11.76
CA TRP A 160 -4.81 17.64 -10.60
C TRP A 160 -3.33 17.32 -10.43
N TYR A 161 -2.50 18.35 -10.39
CA TYR A 161 -1.05 18.28 -10.18
C TYR A 161 -0.68 18.87 -8.83
N GLY A 162 0.36 18.34 -8.23
CA GLY A 162 0.84 18.77 -6.91
C GLY A 162 1.14 17.59 -6.02
N SER A 163 1.06 17.79 -4.72
CA SER A 163 1.46 16.79 -3.73
C SER A 163 0.30 16.36 -2.83
N GLU A 164 0.32 15.10 -2.47
CA GLU A 164 -0.51 14.49 -1.43
C GLU A 164 0.38 13.78 -0.44
N ARG A 165 -0.03 13.77 0.82
CA ARG A 165 0.66 13.11 1.91
C ARG A 165 -0.34 12.44 2.83
N TYR A 166 -0.15 11.15 3.05
CA TYR A 166 -0.90 10.33 3.99
C TYR A 166 0.05 9.87 5.08
N ARG A 167 -0.35 9.99 6.34
CA ARG A 167 0.41 9.52 7.48
C ARG A 167 -0.45 8.63 8.36
N VAL A 168 0.17 7.59 8.91
CA VAL A 168 -0.38 6.76 9.96
C VAL A 168 0.66 6.71 11.07
N GLY A 169 0.33 7.24 12.24
CA GLY A 169 1.25 7.27 13.37
C GLY A 169 1.64 5.86 13.78
N THR A 170 0.65 4.99 13.93
CA THR A 170 0.86 3.56 14.21
C THR A 170 -0.19 2.74 13.48
N LEU A 171 0.25 1.71 12.76
CA LEU A 171 -0.59 0.66 12.21
C LEU A 171 -0.24 -0.64 12.93
N MET A 172 -1.23 -1.27 13.55
CA MET A 172 -1.10 -2.52 14.27
C MET A 172 -1.91 -3.60 13.59
N PHE A 173 -1.39 -4.82 13.55
CA PHE A 173 -2.10 -6.00 13.10
C PHE A 173 -1.73 -7.18 14.00
N GLY A 174 -2.71 -8.01 14.31
CA GLY A 174 -2.54 -9.17 15.18
C GLY A 174 -3.26 -10.37 14.60
N GLY A 175 -2.71 -11.54 14.87
CA GLY A 175 -3.34 -12.82 14.58
C GLY A 175 -4.09 -13.35 15.81
N LEU A 176 -4.73 -14.48 15.62
CA LEU A 176 -5.75 -15.13 16.42
C LEU A 176 -5.53 -15.16 17.95
N ASP A 177 -4.33 -15.09 18.44
CA ASP A 177 -3.98 -15.41 19.82
C ASP A 177 -3.26 -14.28 20.57
N ALA A 178 -3.20 -13.06 19.98
CA ALA A 178 -2.65 -11.92 20.70
C ALA A 178 -3.80 -11.14 21.34
N PRO A 179 -3.87 -11.07 22.71
CA PRO A 179 -4.76 -10.12 23.35
C PRO A 179 -4.33 -8.72 22.91
N LEU A 180 -5.19 -8.04 22.14
CA LEU A 180 -5.00 -6.63 21.90
C LEU A 180 -5.10 -5.93 23.24
N THR A 181 -3.99 -5.45 23.75
CA THR A 181 -4.05 -4.36 24.69
C THR A 181 -4.75 -3.22 23.96
N SER A 182 -6.01 -2.99 24.34
CA SER A 182 -6.84 -1.94 23.78
C SER A 182 -6.04 -0.65 23.72
N ALA A 183 -6.21 0.12 22.65
CA ALA A 183 -5.61 1.45 22.53
C ALA A 183 -6.04 2.38 23.70
N GLU A 184 -7.05 2.00 24.47
CA GLU A 184 -7.44 2.61 25.75
C GLU A 184 -6.38 2.51 26.86
N SER A 185 -5.51 1.48 26.86
CA SER A 185 -4.39 1.42 27.83
C SER A 185 -3.34 2.50 27.63
N ALA A 186 -3.34 3.22 26.52
CA ALA A 186 -2.47 4.37 26.33
C ALA A 186 -3.04 5.67 26.96
N ALA A 187 -4.28 5.67 27.40
CA ALA A 187 -4.98 6.86 27.90
C ALA A 187 -5.43 6.81 29.36
N GLY A 188 -5.27 5.70 30.08
CA GLY A 188 -5.70 5.65 31.48
C GLY A 188 -5.21 4.43 32.23
N LYS A 189 -4.42 4.64 33.27
CA LYS A 189 -4.14 3.66 34.32
C LYS A 189 -5.44 3.24 35.00
N VAL A 190 -5.75 1.95 34.93
CA VAL A 190 -6.60 1.31 35.95
C VAL A 190 -5.83 0.11 36.50
N GLU A 191 -5.50 0.19 37.76
CA GLU A 191 -4.90 -0.88 38.56
C GLU A 191 -5.92 -1.99 38.83
N GLY A 192 -5.45 -3.23 38.76
CA GLY A 192 -6.05 -4.34 39.51
C GLY A 192 -6.63 -5.46 38.64
N GLY A 193 -5.94 -6.58 38.58
CA GLY A 193 -6.48 -7.86 38.12
C GLY A 193 -5.41 -8.85 37.68
N SER A 194 -4.75 -9.48 38.67
CA SER A 194 -3.93 -10.68 38.43
C SER A 194 -4.79 -11.83 37.89
N ALA A 195 -4.55 -12.27 36.67
CA ALA A 195 -4.89 -13.60 36.23
C ALA A 195 -3.72 -14.15 35.41
N ALA A 196 -3.05 -15.15 35.93
CA ALA A 196 -2.05 -15.94 35.26
C ALA A 196 -2.70 -16.63 34.04
N ALA A 197 -2.58 -16.05 32.85
CA ALA A 197 -2.92 -16.69 31.59
C ALA A 197 -1.75 -17.57 31.20
N SER A 198 -2.04 -18.87 31.10
CA SER A 198 -1.16 -19.92 30.60
C SER A 198 -0.47 -19.53 29.30
N ALA A 199 0.84 -19.77 29.23
CA ALA A 199 1.69 -19.60 28.05
C ALA A 199 1.32 -20.67 26.98
N ALA A 200 0.23 -20.48 26.27
CA ALA A 200 -0.18 -21.31 25.15
C ALA A 200 -0.52 -20.40 23.97
N GLU A 201 0.25 -20.58 22.89
CA GLU A 201 0.03 -20.05 21.53
C GLU A 201 0.07 -18.52 21.40
N GLN A 202 1.28 -17.97 21.42
CA GLN A 202 1.51 -16.56 21.08
C GLN A 202 1.32 -16.34 19.58
N GLY A 203 0.14 -15.85 19.18
CA GLY A 203 -0.13 -15.44 17.82
C GLY A 203 0.82 -14.31 17.37
N HIS A 204 1.08 -14.25 16.07
CA HIS A 204 1.94 -13.22 15.51
C HIS A 204 1.23 -11.87 15.48
N SER A 205 1.89 -10.84 15.98
CA SER A 205 1.45 -9.44 15.90
C SER A 205 2.49 -8.59 15.20
N GLY A 206 2.03 -7.54 14.53
CA GLY A 206 2.91 -6.61 13.87
C GLY A 206 2.53 -5.16 14.11
N THR A 207 3.53 -4.30 14.09
CA THR A 207 3.35 -2.86 14.25
C THR A 207 4.21 -2.13 13.23
N ILE A 208 3.61 -1.20 12.49
CA ILE A 208 4.32 -0.23 11.64
C ILE A 208 4.18 1.15 12.29
N GLN A 209 5.29 1.77 12.62
CA GLN A 209 5.34 3.10 13.22
C GLN A 209 5.75 4.15 12.22
N GLY A 210 5.10 5.31 12.26
CA GLY A 210 5.44 6.46 11.44
C GLY A 210 5.35 6.19 9.94
N LEU A 211 4.31 5.46 9.51
CA LEU A 211 4.08 5.21 8.08
C LEU A 211 3.70 6.52 7.39
N GLU A 212 4.45 6.89 6.37
CA GLU A 212 4.16 8.03 5.50
C GLU A 212 4.16 7.59 4.03
N LEU A 213 3.09 7.89 3.31
CA LEU A 213 3.01 7.82 1.86
C LEU A 213 2.89 9.24 1.31
N ARG A 214 3.80 9.62 0.43
CA ARG A 214 3.77 10.88 -0.30
C ARG A 214 3.73 10.61 -1.79
N SER A 215 2.83 11.28 -2.49
CA SER A 215 2.78 11.29 -3.95
C SER A 215 2.90 12.72 -4.47
N GLU A 216 3.53 12.89 -5.61
CA GLU A 216 3.63 14.17 -6.30
C GLU A 216 3.51 13.95 -7.80
N LEU A 217 2.60 14.68 -8.44
CA LEU A 217 2.47 14.75 -9.89
C LEU A 217 2.98 16.10 -10.37
N ARG A 218 3.85 16.08 -11.37
CA ARG A 218 4.39 17.30 -12.01
C ARG A 218 4.20 17.20 -13.52
N GLN A 219 3.55 18.19 -14.11
CA GLN A 219 3.44 18.29 -15.55
C GLN A 219 4.65 19.02 -16.14
N ARG A 220 5.16 18.50 -17.25
CA ARG A 220 6.20 19.11 -18.05
C ARG A 220 5.81 19.05 -19.54
N GLY A 221 5.02 20.01 -20.00
CA GLY A 221 4.46 19.99 -21.35
C GLY A 221 3.52 18.81 -21.56
N ALA A 222 3.83 17.98 -22.57
CA ALA A 222 3.03 16.79 -22.91
C ALA A 222 3.29 15.55 -22.03
N VAL A 223 4.25 15.63 -21.10
CA VAL A 223 4.58 14.53 -20.20
C VAL A 223 4.35 14.90 -18.73
N THR A 224 4.06 13.88 -17.96
CA THR A 224 3.88 13.94 -16.51
C THR A 224 4.97 13.13 -15.81
N GLU A 225 5.54 13.69 -14.77
CA GLU A 225 6.41 13.01 -13.82
C GLU A 225 5.60 12.64 -12.57
N LEU A 226 5.65 11.35 -12.18
CA LEU A 226 5.09 10.86 -10.93
C LEU A 226 6.23 10.58 -9.95
N ARG A 227 6.07 11.01 -8.71
CA ARG A 227 6.99 10.73 -7.62
C ARG A 227 6.22 10.11 -6.48
N TYR A 228 6.74 9.01 -5.95
CA TYR A 228 6.20 8.34 -4.78
C TYR A 228 7.30 8.19 -3.74
N GLN A 229 6.94 8.42 -2.50
CA GLN A 229 7.79 8.12 -1.36
C GLN A 229 6.95 7.37 -0.33
N LEU A 230 7.43 6.20 0.08
CA LEU A 230 6.92 5.44 1.20
C LEU A 230 8.01 5.41 2.26
N ALA A 231 7.68 5.77 3.49
CA ALA A 231 8.60 5.72 4.61
C ALA A 231 7.92 5.09 5.83
N ALA A 232 8.68 4.36 6.64
CA ALA A 232 8.26 3.89 7.94
C ALA A 232 9.43 4.00 8.92
N GLN A 233 9.16 4.48 10.14
CA GLN A 233 10.19 4.61 11.18
C GLN A 233 10.62 3.25 11.71
N ALA A 234 9.65 2.36 11.93
CA ALA A 234 9.92 1.00 12.37
C ALA A 234 8.82 0.03 11.92
N VAL A 235 9.25 -1.19 11.62
CA VAL A 235 8.38 -2.36 11.41
C VAL A 235 8.80 -3.40 12.45
N VAL A 236 7.86 -3.80 13.29
CA VAL A 236 8.06 -4.74 14.39
C VAL A 236 7.14 -5.92 14.19
N VAL A 237 7.65 -7.14 14.33
CA VAL A 237 6.85 -8.38 14.33
C VAL A 237 7.14 -9.11 15.63
N LYS A 238 6.12 -9.61 16.32
CA LYS A 238 6.23 -10.35 17.59
C LYS A 238 5.41 -11.64 17.53
N PRO A 239 5.94 -12.80 17.99
CA PRO A 239 7.38 -13.00 18.19
C PRO A 239 8.12 -12.93 16.85
N GLY A 240 9.35 -12.42 16.83
CA GLY A 240 10.06 -12.25 15.57
C GLY A 240 11.43 -11.60 15.70
N PRO A 241 12.01 -11.22 14.55
CA PRO A 241 13.32 -10.59 14.49
C PRO A 241 13.32 -9.19 15.14
N PRO A 242 14.51 -8.65 15.43
CA PRO A 242 14.66 -7.25 15.77
C PRO A 242 13.96 -6.33 14.78
N PRO A 243 13.49 -5.14 15.22
CA PRO A 243 12.77 -4.22 14.36
C PRO A 243 13.57 -3.80 13.12
N VAL A 244 12.92 -3.81 11.97
CA VAL A 244 13.42 -3.12 10.78
C VAL A 244 13.09 -1.64 10.92
N ARG A 245 14.09 -0.77 10.79
CA ARG A 245 13.96 0.67 11.00
C ARG A 245 14.28 1.46 9.73
N ASP A 246 13.89 2.72 9.70
CA ASP A 246 14.24 3.67 8.65
C ASP A 246 13.95 3.13 7.25
N VAL A 247 12.81 2.44 7.10
CA VAL A 247 12.36 1.93 5.80
C VAL A 247 12.02 3.13 4.92
N ASN A 248 12.59 3.18 3.73
CA ASN A 248 12.36 4.27 2.79
C ASN A 248 12.38 3.77 1.35
N LEU A 249 11.34 4.06 0.58
CA LEU A 249 11.24 3.83 -0.85
C LEU A 249 10.96 5.17 -1.53
N LYS A 250 11.82 5.56 -2.48
CA LYS A 250 11.61 6.71 -3.36
C LYS A 250 11.58 6.23 -4.81
N LEU A 251 10.45 6.41 -5.44
CA LEU A 251 10.18 6.00 -6.83
C LEU A 251 9.83 7.22 -7.67
N ARG A 252 10.40 7.30 -8.87
CA ARG A 252 9.99 8.25 -9.91
C ARG A 252 9.63 7.51 -11.19
N ILE A 253 8.57 7.98 -11.83
CA ILE A 253 8.18 7.53 -13.17
C ILE A 253 8.19 8.78 -14.05
N LEU A 254 9.08 8.81 -15.02
CA LEU A 254 9.28 9.95 -15.91
C LEU A 254 8.63 9.68 -17.26
N ASN A 255 8.32 10.74 -17.98
CA ASN A 255 7.80 10.69 -19.36
C ASN A 255 6.47 9.96 -19.51
N VAL A 256 5.61 9.98 -18.49
CA VAL A 256 4.24 9.44 -18.61
C VAL A 256 3.45 10.36 -19.54
N ASN A 257 2.79 9.81 -20.55
CA ASN A 257 1.95 10.59 -21.45
C ASN A 257 0.80 11.26 -20.69
N THR A 258 0.77 12.61 -20.70
CA THR A 258 -0.23 13.38 -19.96
C THR A 258 -1.65 13.13 -20.43
N ALA A 259 -1.87 13.03 -21.77
CA ALA A 259 -3.18 12.78 -22.32
C ALA A 259 -3.68 11.36 -21.98
N ALA A 260 -2.82 10.35 -22.16
CA ALA A 260 -3.16 8.96 -21.82
C ALA A 260 -3.44 8.79 -20.31
N LEU A 261 -2.68 9.48 -19.45
CA LEU A 261 -2.95 9.50 -18.00
C LEU A 261 -4.29 10.18 -17.67
N GLY A 262 -4.63 11.24 -18.39
CA GLY A 262 -5.93 11.91 -18.30
C GLY A 262 -7.08 11.02 -18.72
N ASP A 263 -6.96 10.33 -19.83
CA ASP A 263 -7.95 9.37 -20.33
C ASP A 263 -8.15 8.21 -19.34
N PHE A 264 -7.04 7.65 -18.85
CA PHE A 264 -7.08 6.60 -17.84
C PHE A 264 -7.80 7.03 -16.57
N ARG A 265 -7.52 8.24 -16.06
CA ARG A 265 -8.20 8.76 -14.87
C ARG A 265 -9.69 9.02 -15.10
N ARG A 266 -10.08 9.52 -16.28
CA ARG A 266 -11.49 9.68 -16.64
C ARG A 266 -12.19 8.33 -16.74
N GLY A 267 -11.57 7.36 -17.41
CA GLY A 267 -12.10 6.00 -17.49
C GLY A 267 -12.22 5.33 -16.12
N LEU A 268 -11.20 5.48 -15.26
CA LEU A 268 -11.25 4.97 -13.90
C LEU A 268 -12.37 5.63 -13.07
N HIS A 269 -12.58 6.95 -13.22
CA HIS A 269 -13.67 7.65 -12.56
C HIS A 269 -15.02 7.11 -13.03
N SER A 270 -15.23 6.93 -14.34
CA SER A 270 -16.43 6.31 -14.90
C SER A 270 -16.67 4.91 -14.32
N LEU A 271 -15.63 4.06 -14.28
CA LEU A 271 -15.71 2.71 -13.70
C LEU A 271 -16.10 2.70 -12.22
N LEU A 272 -15.69 3.72 -11.46
CA LEU A 272 -16.01 3.82 -10.04
C LEU A 272 -17.40 4.40 -9.77
N PHE A 273 -17.88 5.29 -10.64
CA PHE A 273 -19.10 6.08 -10.40
C PHE A 273 -20.27 5.72 -11.33
N ASP A 274 -20.06 5.01 -12.42
CA ASP A 274 -21.16 4.54 -13.28
C ASP A 274 -21.77 3.23 -12.73
N LYS A 275 -23.04 3.02 -13.02
CA LYS A 275 -23.78 1.81 -12.61
C LYS A 275 -23.38 0.62 -13.50
N LEU A 276 -22.22 0.04 -13.23
CA LEU A 276 -21.68 -1.10 -13.95
C LEU A 276 -21.67 -2.35 -13.05
N SER A 277 -21.93 -3.51 -13.62
CA SER A 277 -21.70 -4.79 -12.97
C SER A 277 -20.22 -5.05 -12.75
N ALA A 278 -19.86 -5.98 -11.86
CA ALA A 278 -18.46 -6.36 -11.64
C ALA A 278 -17.78 -6.89 -12.90
N ALA A 279 -18.51 -7.63 -13.73
CA ALA A 279 -18.00 -8.16 -15.02
C ALA A 279 -17.74 -7.04 -16.03
N GLU A 280 -18.65 -6.07 -16.15
CA GLU A 280 -18.46 -4.90 -17.02
C GLU A 280 -17.29 -4.04 -16.56
N ARG A 281 -17.12 -3.81 -15.24
CA ARG A 281 -15.95 -3.10 -14.70
C ARG A 281 -14.64 -3.79 -15.03
N ALA A 282 -14.58 -5.11 -14.83
CA ALA A 282 -13.38 -5.90 -15.18
C ALA A 282 -13.06 -5.82 -16.68
N GLY A 283 -14.08 -5.94 -17.55
CA GLY A 283 -13.92 -5.83 -19.00
C GLY A 283 -13.44 -4.46 -19.47
N LEU A 284 -13.82 -3.39 -18.79
CA LEU A 284 -13.42 -2.02 -19.15
C LEU A 284 -12.07 -1.60 -18.55
N MET A 285 -11.65 -2.20 -17.43
CA MET A 285 -10.39 -1.86 -16.75
C MET A 285 -9.17 -2.26 -17.57
N GLN A 286 -9.18 -3.46 -18.14
CA GLN A 286 -8.05 -3.99 -18.89
C GLN A 286 -7.68 -3.11 -20.10
N PRO A 287 -8.61 -2.72 -21.01
CA PRO A 287 -8.30 -1.84 -22.14
C PRO A 287 -7.74 -0.47 -21.71
N LEU A 288 -8.21 0.09 -20.57
CA LEU A 288 -7.69 1.35 -20.05
C LEU A 288 -6.22 1.23 -19.65
N TRP A 289 -5.85 0.15 -18.95
CA TRP A 289 -4.47 -0.16 -18.59
C TRP A 289 -3.58 -0.41 -19.80
N GLU A 290 -4.04 -1.24 -20.73
CA GLU A 290 -3.30 -1.55 -21.95
C GLU A 290 -2.99 -0.28 -22.76
N ARG A 291 -3.99 0.61 -22.93
CA ARG A 291 -3.81 1.88 -23.63
C ARG A 291 -2.81 2.78 -22.92
N LEU A 292 -2.93 2.94 -21.59
CA LEU A 292 -1.99 3.75 -20.81
C LEU A 292 -0.57 3.20 -20.91
N LEU A 293 -0.40 1.89 -20.71
CA LEU A 293 0.91 1.23 -20.76
C LEU A 293 1.52 1.37 -22.16
N LYS A 294 0.77 1.02 -23.21
CA LYS A 294 1.24 1.08 -24.60
C LYS A 294 1.72 2.48 -24.95
N THR A 295 0.89 3.50 -24.72
CA THR A 295 1.22 4.89 -25.04
C THR A 295 2.40 5.39 -24.19
N THR A 296 2.48 5.01 -22.91
CA THR A 296 3.54 5.46 -22.02
C THR A 296 4.88 4.78 -22.32
N LEU A 297 4.88 3.48 -22.61
CA LEU A 297 6.07 2.73 -22.97
C LEU A 297 6.68 3.23 -24.29
N THR A 298 5.86 3.47 -25.31
CA THR A 298 6.32 3.97 -26.62
C THR A 298 6.82 5.42 -26.58
N GLN A 299 6.41 6.19 -25.56
CA GLN A 299 6.90 7.55 -25.33
C GLN A 299 8.24 7.60 -24.57
N GLY A 300 8.81 6.45 -24.21
CA GLY A 300 10.10 6.37 -23.52
C GLY A 300 10.00 6.65 -22.02
N VAL A 301 9.04 5.98 -21.37
CA VAL A 301 8.93 6.01 -19.92
C VAL A 301 10.21 5.53 -19.25
N VAL A 302 10.54 6.15 -18.12
CA VAL A 302 11.68 5.75 -17.30
C VAL A 302 11.21 5.54 -15.86
N PHE A 303 11.44 4.34 -15.32
CA PHE A 303 11.22 4.01 -13.92
C PHE A 303 12.53 4.15 -13.17
N ILE A 304 12.51 4.88 -12.06
CA ILE A 304 13.71 5.15 -11.25
C ILE A 304 13.40 4.86 -9.79
N VAL A 305 14.12 3.94 -9.20
CA VAL A 305 14.19 3.75 -7.75
C VAL A 305 15.37 4.60 -7.27
N ASP A 306 15.10 5.81 -6.77
CA ASP A 306 16.14 6.70 -6.25
C ASP A 306 16.76 6.13 -4.97
N GLU A 307 15.93 5.48 -4.16
CA GLU A 307 16.34 4.82 -2.93
C GLU A 307 15.27 3.79 -2.52
N LEU A 308 15.68 2.56 -2.30
CA LEU A 308 15.01 1.61 -1.44
C LEU A 308 15.99 1.27 -0.35
N SER A 309 15.66 1.56 0.90
CA SER A 309 16.57 1.31 2.02
C SER A 309 15.83 0.87 3.27
N ALA A 310 16.53 0.10 4.09
CA ALA A 310 16.06 -0.29 5.42
C ALA A 310 17.26 -0.52 6.33
N ARG A 311 17.07 -0.35 7.63
CA ARG A 311 18.08 -0.60 8.66
C ARG A 311 17.64 -1.75 9.55
N TYR A 312 18.54 -2.70 9.75
CA TYR A 312 18.36 -3.83 10.63
C TYR A 312 19.61 -4.00 11.51
N ASN A 313 19.46 -4.10 12.82
CA ASN A 313 20.58 -4.14 13.78
C ASN A 313 21.64 -3.05 13.54
N GLY A 314 21.21 -1.84 13.22
CA GLY A 314 22.12 -0.73 12.91
C GLY A 314 22.70 -0.73 11.49
N ASN A 315 22.62 -1.82 10.76
CA ASN A 315 23.16 -2.00 9.40
C ASN A 315 22.15 -1.54 8.35
N LYS A 316 22.53 -0.63 7.45
CA LYS A 316 21.66 -0.10 6.41
C LYS A 316 21.94 -0.77 5.06
N ALA A 317 20.94 -1.46 4.51
CA ALA A 317 20.96 -1.88 3.10
C ALA A 317 20.35 -0.81 2.21
N THR A 318 20.83 -0.68 0.97
CA THR A 318 20.32 0.26 -0.02
C THR A 318 20.28 -0.35 -1.41
N LEU A 319 19.18 -0.08 -2.14
CA LEU A 319 19.04 -0.39 -3.55
C LEU A 319 18.66 0.88 -4.30
N LYS A 320 19.30 1.09 -5.44
CA LYS A 320 18.92 2.09 -6.45
C LYS A 320 18.74 1.38 -7.78
N GLY A 321 17.89 1.91 -8.63
CA GLY A 321 17.70 1.29 -9.93
C GLY A 321 17.06 2.22 -10.94
N ARG A 322 17.23 1.86 -12.21
CA ARG A 322 16.61 2.54 -13.34
C ARG A 322 16.21 1.50 -14.36
N VAL A 323 15.01 1.63 -14.90
CA VAL A 323 14.52 0.84 -16.02
C VAL A 323 14.00 1.79 -17.08
N SER A 324 14.42 1.60 -18.32
CA SER A 324 13.96 2.32 -19.50
C SER A 324 13.89 1.36 -20.68
N PHE A 325 13.38 1.83 -21.82
CA PHE A 325 13.26 1.04 -23.03
C PHE A 325 13.81 1.82 -24.22
N ASP A 326 14.61 1.15 -25.04
CA ASP A 326 15.21 1.75 -26.22
C ASP A 326 14.25 1.67 -27.41
N GLN A 327 13.77 2.83 -27.90
CA GLN A 327 13.01 2.99 -29.15
C GLN A 327 11.86 1.97 -29.33
N LEU A 328 11.01 1.81 -28.31
CA LEU A 328 9.83 0.95 -28.40
C LEU A 328 8.83 1.51 -29.41
N ARG A 329 8.32 0.62 -30.27
CA ARG A 329 7.17 0.85 -31.15
C ARG A 329 5.93 0.18 -30.58
N GLU A 330 4.76 0.53 -31.12
CA GLU A 330 3.50 -0.02 -30.63
C GLU A 330 3.40 -1.54 -30.79
N GLU A 331 3.90 -2.06 -31.92
CA GLU A 331 3.95 -3.51 -32.21
C GLU A 331 4.86 -4.28 -31.22
N ASP A 332 5.91 -3.64 -30.71
CA ASP A 332 6.87 -4.26 -29.78
C ASP A 332 6.24 -4.58 -28.42
N VAL A 333 5.28 -3.75 -27.99
CA VAL A 333 4.65 -3.88 -26.66
C VAL A 333 3.87 -5.19 -26.49
N ALA A 334 3.33 -5.73 -27.59
CA ALA A 334 2.61 -6.98 -27.59
C ALA A 334 3.53 -8.22 -27.54
N THR A 335 4.85 -8.05 -27.72
CA THR A 335 5.80 -9.15 -27.84
C THR A 335 6.80 -9.14 -26.66
N PRO A 336 6.62 -9.98 -25.62
CA PRO A 336 7.45 -9.95 -24.41
C PRO A 336 8.96 -10.11 -24.70
N GLY A 337 9.33 -10.94 -25.68
CA GLY A 337 10.74 -11.13 -26.07
C GLY A 337 11.38 -9.85 -26.63
N VAL A 338 10.63 -9.07 -27.42
CA VAL A 338 11.10 -7.79 -27.96
C VAL A 338 11.18 -6.74 -26.85
N LEU A 339 10.21 -6.70 -25.93
CA LEU A 339 10.27 -5.84 -24.76
C LEU A 339 11.54 -6.08 -23.94
N LEU A 340 11.89 -7.34 -23.68
CA LEU A 340 13.13 -7.70 -22.96
C LEU A 340 14.38 -7.27 -23.74
N GLN A 341 14.43 -7.47 -25.06
CA GLN A 341 15.57 -7.04 -25.87
C GLN A 341 15.78 -5.52 -25.86
N LYS A 342 14.70 -4.76 -25.81
CA LYS A 342 14.73 -3.29 -25.78
C LYS A 342 14.80 -2.70 -24.37
N MET A 343 14.65 -3.53 -23.35
CA MET A 343 14.77 -3.09 -21.95
C MET A 343 16.23 -2.76 -21.61
N VAL A 344 16.41 -1.63 -20.93
CA VAL A 344 17.66 -1.22 -20.30
C VAL A 344 17.40 -1.06 -18.82
N ALA A 345 18.06 -1.89 -18.01
CA ALA A 345 17.93 -1.83 -16.57
C ALA A 345 19.30 -1.72 -15.89
N GLU A 346 19.38 -0.88 -14.87
CA GLU A 346 20.55 -0.69 -14.02
C GLU A 346 20.13 -0.79 -12.57
N ILE A 347 20.81 -1.60 -11.78
CA ILE A 347 20.54 -1.81 -10.35
C ILE A 347 21.87 -1.73 -9.60
N ASP A 348 21.94 -0.86 -8.59
CA ASP A 348 23.04 -0.78 -7.61
C ASP A 348 22.50 -1.22 -6.24
N LEU A 349 22.99 -2.33 -5.72
CA LEU A 349 22.62 -2.89 -4.43
C LEU A 349 23.84 -2.87 -3.51
N ARG A 350 23.66 -2.37 -2.28
CA ARG A 350 24.67 -2.36 -1.22
C ARG A 350 24.08 -2.97 0.04
N VAL A 351 24.74 -4.00 0.53
CA VAL A 351 24.33 -4.75 1.71
C VAL A 351 25.54 -4.90 2.63
N PRO A 352 25.50 -4.39 3.88
CA PRO A 352 26.55 -4.67 4.85
C PRO A 352 26.74 -6.18 5.06
N VAL A 353 27.98 -6.63 5.15
CA VAL A 353 28.31 -8.05 5.40
C VAL A 353 27.66 -8.53 6.70
N ASP A 354 27.67 -7.70 7.75
CA ASP A 354 27.05 -8.04 9.04
C ASP A 354 25.52 -8.21 8.92
N LEU A 355 24.85 -7.44 8.07
CA LEU A 355 23.43 -7.65 7.79
C LEU A 355 23.17 -9.01 7.14
N THR A 356 24.04 -9.46 6.24
CA THR A 356 23.92 -10.80 5.61
C THR A 356 24.05 -11.91 6.64
N LYS A 357 24.95 -11.77 7.62
CA LYS A 357 25.10 -12.70 8.75
C LYS A 357 23.88 -12.71 9.65
N ASP A 358 23.37 -11.54 10.03
CA ASP A 358 22.15 -11.41 10.84
C ASP A 358 20.94 -12.06 10.16
N LEU A 359 20.77 -11.86 8.85
CA LEU A 359 19.71 -12.50 8.08
C LEU A 359 19.87 -14.02 8.01
N ALA A 360 21.11 -14.51 7.78
CA ALA A 360 21.41 -15.95 7.79
C ALA A 360 21.10 -16.58 9.16
N TYR A 361 21.46 -15.90 10.25
CA TYR A 361 21.14 -16.33 11.60
C TYR A 361 19.62 -16.41 11.81
N PHE A 362 18.89 -15.37 11.44
CA PHE A 362 17.44 -15.35 11.59
C PHE A 362 16.74 -16.43 10.77
N MET A 363 17.17 -16.66 9.54
CA MET A 363 16.62 -17.72 8.68
C MET A 363 16.97 -19.14 9.16
N ALA A 364 18.12 -19.31 9.78
CA ALA A 364 18.57 -20.61 10.28
C ALA A 364 17.85 -21.00 11.58
N ARG A 365 17.55 -20.05 12.43
CA ARG A 365 17.00 -20.27 13.80
C ARG A 365 15.80 -21.22 13.86
N PRO A 366 14.78 -21.15 12.99
CA PRO A 366 13.63 -22.07 13.04
C PRO A 366 13.97 -23.53 12.70
N HIS A 367 15.12 -23.77 12.07
CA HIS A 367 15.55 -25.10 11.64
C HIS A 367 16.44 -25.83 12.66
N PHE A 368 16.77 -25.16 13.78
CA PHE A 368 17.57 -25.74 14.83
C PHE A 368 16.75 -26.03 16.08
N SER A 369 17.14 -27.06 16.84
CA SER A 369 16.47 -27.41 18.08
C SER A 369 16.54 -26.26 19.11
N ALA A 370 15.49 -26.16 19.95
CA ALA A 370 15.41 -25.13 20.98
C ALA A 370 16.59 -25.18 21.99
N ASP A 371 17.22 -26.36 22.15
CA ASP A 371 18.32 -26.61 23.08
C ASP A 371 19.70 -26.28 22.52
N MET A 372 19.79 -25.83 21.28
CA MET A 372 21.08 -25.49 20.67
C MET A 372 21.64 -24.22 21.29
N ASP A 373 22.89 -24.27 21.70
CA ASP A 373 23.63 -23.11 22.20
C ASP A 373 23.65 -21.98 21.13
N GLU A 374 23.26 -20.79 21.53
CA GLU A 374 23.17 -19.62 20.64
C GLU A 374 24.50 -19.28 19.99
N SER A 375 25.66 -19.54 20.67
CA SER A 375 26.99 -19.32 20.12
C SER A 375 27.29 -20.27 18.95
N LYS A 376 26.87 -21.54 19.07
CA LYS A 376 27.01 -22.52 18.00
C LYS A 376 26.10 -22.23 16.82
N LEU A 377 24.88 -21.79 17.11
CA LEU A 377 23.92 -21.37 16.07
C LEU A 377 24.46 -20.17 15.28
N ARG A 378 25.01 -19.16 15.97
CA ARG A 378 25.68 -18.02 15.31
C ARG A 378 26.87 -18.45 14.47
N ALA A 379 27.74 -19.26 14.99
CA ALA A 379 28.92 -19.75 14.24
C ALA A 379 28.50 -20.53 12.97
N SER A 380 27.48 -21.39 13.07
CA SER A 380 26.91 -22.11 11.92
C SER A 380 26.31 -21.14 10.89
N SER A 381 25.55 -20.18 11.34
CA SER A 381 24.89 -19.17 10.47
C SER A 381 25.92 -18.26 9.79
N ASP A 382 27.00 -17.88 10.51
CA ASP A 382 28.11 -17.12 9.94
C ASP A 382 28.84 -17.94 8.85
N GLY A 383 28.96 -19.23 9.03
CA GLY A 383 29.49 -20.14 8.02
C GLY A 383 28.60 -20.21 6.75
N VAL A 384 27.30 -20.26 6.92
CA VAL A 384 26.34 -20.20 5.80
C VAL A 384 26.43 -18.86 5.09
N ALA A 385 26.46 -17.75 5.83
CA ALA A 385 26.62 -16.41 5.27
C ALA A 385 27.91 -16.27 4.48
N ALA A 386 29.05 -16.76 5.05
CA ALA A 386 30.36 -16.73 4.39
C ALA A 386 30.33 -17.52 3.08
N LYS A 387 29.73 -18.72 3.06
CA LYS A 387 29.58 -19.53 1.83
C LYS A 387 28.70 -18.81 0.78
N LEU A 388 27.62 -18.20 1.19
CA LEU A 388 26.77 -17.43 0.29
C LEU A 388 27.52 -16.23 -0.31
N ILE A 389 28.22 -15.46 0.53
CA ILE A 389 29.04 -14.34 0.10
C ILE A 389 30.12 -14.81 -0.88
N GLY A 390 30.83 -15.92 -0.54
CA GLY A 390 31.84 -16.53 -1.41
C GLY A 390 31.24 -16.87 -2.78
N LYS A 391 30.12 -17.58 -2.84
CA LYS A 391 29.42 -17.89 -4.10
C LYS A 391 29.09 -16.67 -4.93
N LEU A 392 28.59 -15.59 -4.28
CA LEU A 392 28.27 -14.36 -4.97
C LEU A 392 29.48 -13.63 -5.52
N VAL A 393 30.61 -13.66 -4.78
CA VAL A 393 31.87 -13.03 -5.19
C VAL A 393 32.56 -13.85 -6.29
N ASP A 394 32.68 -15.16 -6.10
CA ASP A 394 33.31 -16.07 -7.06
C ASP A 394 32.54 -16.13 -8.38
N GLY A 395 31.17 -16.09 -8.30
CA GLY A 395 30.31 -15.98 -9.45
C GLY A 395 30.31 -14.60 -10.13
N GLY A 396 31.06 -13.63 -9.58
CA GLY A 396 31.15 -12.27 -10.12
C GLY A 396 29.91 -11.40 -9.90
N LEU A 397 28.88 -11.91 -9.17
CA LEU A 397 27.63 -11.20 -8.87
C LEU A 397 27.85 -10.05 -7.89
N ALA A 398 28.72 -10.24 -6.91
CA ALA A 398 29.03 -9.26 -5.90
C ALA A 398 30.52 -8.99 -5.81
N ARG A 399 30.89 -7.86 -5.23
CA ARG A 399 32.24 -7.56 -4.73
C ARG A 399 32.14 -7.08 -3.30
N VAL A 400 33.13 -7.45 -2.49
CA VAL A 400 33.24 -6.91 -1.12
C VAL A 400 34.09 -5.65 -1.16
N ASP A 401 33.55 -4.56 -0.68
CA ASP A 401 34.26 -3.29 -0.52
C ASP A 401 33.93 -2.71 0.87
N ARG A 402 34.96 -2.51 1.71
CA ARG A 402 34.86 -1.92 3.07
C ARG A 402 33.71 -2.52 3.93
N LYS A 403 33.60 -3.85 3.98
CA LYS A 403 32.56 -4.61 4.69
C LYS A 403 31.16 -4.47 4.10
N GLU A 404 31.05 -4.03 2.87
CA GLU A 404 29.78 -4.02 2.13
C GLU A 404 29.87 -4.97 0.94
N LEU A 405 28.80 -5.72 0.71
CA LEU A 405 28.55 -6.41 -0.55
C LEU A 405 27.96 -5.39 -1.52
N ARG A 406 28.62 -5.19 -2.66
CA ARG A 406 28.16 -4.32 -3.74
C ARG A 406 27.86 -5.12 -4.98
N MET A 407 26.67 -4.91 -5.55
CA MET A 407 26.23 -5.54 -6.78
C MET A 407 25.74 -4.46 -7.75
N ALA A 408 26.46 -4.26 -8.85
CA ALA A 408 26.06 -3.40 -9.95
C ALA A 408 25.59 -4.30 -11.10
N ILE A 409 24.28 -4.42 -11.28
CA ILE A 409 23.65 -5.26 -12.29
C ILE A 409 23.18 -4.37 -13.43
N GLN A 410 23.49 -4.75 -14.67
CA GLN A 410 23.02 -4.11 -15.88
C GLN A 410 22.41 -5.14 -16.81
N PHE A 411 21.26 -4.79 -17.36
CA PHE A 411 20.61 -5.54 -18.42
C PHE A 411 20.41 -4.62 -19.63
N LYS A 412 20.97 -5.02 -20.78
CA LYS A 412 20.86 -4.26 -22.02
C LYS A 412 20.99 -5.17 -23.24
N GLY A 413 20.11 -5.02 -24.24
CA GLY A 413 20.11 -5.80 -25.46
C GLY A 413 20.02 -7.31 -25.21
N GLY A 414 19.20 -7.75 -24.24
CA GLY A 414 19.03 -9.13 -23.84
C GLY A 414 20.24 -9.72 -23.06
N LYS A 415 21.26 -8.92 -22.76
CA LYS A 415 22.46 -9.35 -22.05
C LYS A 415 22.45 -8.84 -20.61
N LEU A 416 22.75 -9.76 -19.68
CA LEU A 416 22.87 -9.45 -18.26
C LEU A 416 24.36 -9.38 -17.89
N THR A 417 24.76 -8.33 -17.19
CA THR A 417 26.10 -8.21 -16.62
C THR A 417 26.01 -7.88 -15.13
N ALA A 418 26.98 -8.34 -14.35
CA ALA A 418 27.18 -7.92 -12.98
C ALA A 418 28.60 -7.42 -12.77
N ASN A 419 28.75 -6.25 -12.16
CA ASN A 419 30.02 -5.59 -11.96
C ASN A 419 30.89 -5.52 -13.24
N GLY A 420 30.23 -5.35 -14.41
CA GLY A 420 30.87 -5.31 -15.73
C GLY A 420 31.21 -6.66 -16.35
N LYS A 421 30.93 -7.78 -15.68
CA LYS A 421 31.19 -9.14 -16.22
C LYS A 421 29.87 -9.75 -16.73
N PRO A 422 29.87 -10.41 -17.91
CA PRO A 422 28.69 -11.12 -18.40
C PRO A 422 28.22 -12.19 -17.41
N LEU A 423 26.90 -12.31 -17.25
CA LEU A 423 26.27 -13.37 -16.48
C LEU A 423 25.42 -14.25 -17.38
N SER A 424 25.46 -15.57 -17.14
CA SER A 424 24.48 -16.49 -17.70
C SER A 424 23.19 -16.42 -16.89
N LEU A 425 22.03 -16.33 -17.57
CA LEU A 425 20.71 -16.42 -16.92
C LEU A 425 20.50 -17.77 -16.23
N ALA A 426 21.26 -18.81 -16.59
CA ALA A 426 21.26 -20.12 -15.94
C ALA A 426 21.67 -20.06 -14.45
N VAL A 427 22.34 -19.02 -13.99
CA VAL A 427 22.71 -18.83 -12.58
C VAL A 427 21.47 -18.64 -11.68
N PHE A 428 20.32 -18.24 -12.24
CA PHE A 428 19.07 -18.01 -11.50
C PHE A 428 18.07 -19.16 -11.61
N SER A 429 18.41 -20.24 -12.33
CA SER A 429 17.53 -21.40 -12.56
C SER A 429 17.90 -22.64 -11.73
N GLY A 430 18.82 -22.51 -10.75
CA GLY A 430 19.28 -23.60 -9.88
C GLY A 430 18.68 -23.56 -8.47
#